data_e10bf680721ba1dee5d20e10e6c57229
#
_entry.id   e10bf680721ba1dee5d20e10e6c57229
#
_cell.length_a   1.000
_cell.length_b   1.000
_cell.length_c   1.000
_cell.angle_alpha   90.00
_cell.angle_beta   90.00
_cell.angle_gamma   90.00
#
_symmetry.space_group_name_H-M   'P 1'
#
loop_
_entity.id
_entity.type
_entity.pdbx_description
1 polymer ?
#
loop_
_entity_poly.entity_id
_entity_poly.type
_entity_poly.pdbx_seq_one_letter_code
_entity_poly.pdbx_strand_id
1 'polypeptide(L)'
;MKIGVISDTHGLLRPEVAPALAGVDHILHLGDVGKISILRDLEKIAPVTAIRGNIDRDGPCARLPENEVYLAQDSAAKSHYIYMLHDLNALHLDPAAARFAAVLFGHTHKPTTYKKKGVLYFNPGSCGPRRFELPITVGLLTCGTDSDLAAEIIPLC
;
A
#
# COMPACT_ATOMS: atom_id res chain seq x y z
N MET A 1 14.34 6.03 3.13
CA MET A 1 12.93 6.09 3.54
C MET A 1 12.33 4.70 3.48
N LYS A 2 11.61 4.31 4.52
CA LYS A 2 11.00 2.99 4.65
C LYS A 2 9.49 3.17 4.78
N ILE A 3 8.73 2.55 3.89
CA ILE A 3 7.28 2.73 3.78
C ILE A 3 6.59 1.39 4.02
N GLY A 4 5.66 1.35 4.98
CA GLY A 4 4.76 0.21 5.15
C GLY A 4 3.64 0.28 4.13
N VAL A 5 3.32 -0.85 3.51
CA VAL A 5 2.24 -0.94 2.53
C VAL A 5 1.26 -2.01 2.96
N ILE A 6 0.01 -1.64 3.16
CA ILE A 6 -1.04 -2.57 3.58
C ILE A 6 -2.30 -2.40 2.73
N SER A 7 -3.12 -3.41 2.70
CA SER A 7 -4.37 -3.41 1.95
C SER A 7 -5.39 -4.39 2.53
N ASP A 8 -6.65 -4.14 2.20
CA ASP A 8 -7.73 -5.10 2.40
C ASP A 8 -7.88 -5.54 3.87
N THR A 9 -7.87 -4.57 4.77
CA THR A 9 -8.10 -4.81 6.20
C THR A 9 -9.53 -5.23 6.52
N HIS A 10 -10.50 -4.79 5.72
CA HIS A 10 -11.91 -5.14 5.90
C HIS A 10 -12.40 -5.01 7.35
N GLY A 11 -11.99 -3.96 8.04
CA GLY A 11 -12.37 -3.68 9.42
C GLY A 11 -11.63 -4.48 10.49
N LEU A 12 -10.63 -5.28 10.11
CA LEU A 12 -9.79 -6.05 11.03
C LEU A 12 -8.33 -5.58 10.92
N LEU A 13 -7.82 -5.02 12.01
CA LEU A 13 -6.38 -4.75 12.14
C LEU A 13 -5.78 -5.80 13.05
N ARG A 14 -4.99 -6.71 12.48
CA ARG A 14 -4.34 -7.78 13.22
C ARG A 14 -3.24 -7.22 14.12
N PRO A 15 -3.06 -7.77 15.34
CA PRO A 15 -2.01 -7.30 16.26
C PRO A 15 -0.60 -7.47 15.71
N GLU A 16 -0.39 -8.40 14.78
CA GLU A 16 0.91 -8.64 14.14
C GLU A 16 1.33 -7.51 13.18
N VAL A 17 0.40 -6.65 12.75
CA VAL A 17 0.70 -5.53 11.84
C VAL A 17 1.64 -4.52 12.50
N ALA A 18 1.38 -4.16 13.74
CA ALA A 18 2.17 -3.13 14.43
C ALA A 18 3.66 -3.50 14.55
N PRO A 19 4.04 -4.70 15.02
CA PRO A 19 5.45 -5.07 15.05
C PRO A 19 6.06 -5.22 13.65
N ALA A 20 5.30 -5.68 12.65
CA ALA A 20 5.79 -5.81 11.27
C ALA A 20 6.10 -4.46 10.63
N LEU A 21 5.37 -3.41 11.01
CA LEU A 21 5.55 -2.05 10.49
C LEU A 21 6.33 -1.14 11.45
N ALA A 22 6.95 -1.69 12.47
CA ALA A 22 7.74 -0.89 13.41
C ALA A 22 8.91 -0.19 12.68
N GLY A 23 9.07 1.11 12.92
CA GLY A 23 10.18 1.89 12.37
C GLY A 23 10.01 2.33 10.92
N VAL A 24 8.83 2.17 10.32
CA VAL A 24 8.55 2.77 9.00
C VAL A 24 8.34 4.27 9.14
N ASP A 25 8.68 5.01 8.09
CA ASP A 25 8.52 6.47 8.06
C ASP A 25 7.09 6.89 7.67
N HIS A 26 6.40 6.04 6.94
CA HIS A 26 5.04 6.28 6.45
C HIS A 26 4.32 4.97 6.17
N ILE A 27 2.98 4.99 6.17
CA ILE A 27 2.14 3.84 5.83
C ILE A 27 1.21 4.22 4.69
N LEU A 28 1.15 3.37 3.66
CA LEU A 28 0.21 3.49 2.56
C LEU A 28 -0.84 2.37 2.66
N HIS A 29 -2.11 2.74 2.71
CA HIS A 29 -3.23 1.80 2.74
C HIS A 29 -3.96 1.82 1.40
N LEU A 30 -4.04 0.68 0.74
CA LEU A 30 -4.49 0.55 -0.65
C LEU A 30 -5.98 0.23 -0.80
N GLY A 31 -6.79 0.56 0.21
CA GLY A 31 -8.25 0.44 0.13
C GLY A 31 -8.83 -0.81 0.76
N ASP A 32 -10.15 -0.89 0.71
CA ASP A 32 -10.95 -1.86 1.47
C ASP A 32 -10.61 -1.80 2.96
N VAL A 33 -10.65 -0.58 3.48
CA VAL A 33 -10.34 -0.28 4.89
C VAL A 33 -11.38 -0.89 5.82
N GLY A 34 -12.65 -0.66 5.51
CA GLY A 34 -13.80 -1.18 6.24
C GLY A 34 -14.25 -0.31 7.42
N LYS A 35 -13.30 0.17 8.23
CA LYS A 35 -13.58 1.04 9.38
C LYS A 35 -12.51 2.12 9.50
N ILE A 36 -12.93 3.36 9.68
CA ILE A 36 -11.98 4.49 9.79
C ILE A 36 -11.06 4.36 11.01
N SER A 37 -11.46 3.64 12.05
CA SER A 37 -10.64 3.37 13.23
C SER A 37 -9.34 2.63 12.89
N ILE A 38 -9.34 1.83 11.81
CA ILE A 38 -8.13 1.17 11.30
C ILE A 38 -7.05 2.21 11.01
N LEU A 39 -7.39 3.29 10.29
CA LEU A 39 -6.44 4.34 9.94
C LEU A 39 -5.92 5.06 11.18
N ARG A 40 -6.79 5.32 12.16
CA ARG A 40 -6.39 5.96 13.43
C ARG A 40 -5.41 5.08 14.23
N ASP A 41 -5.62 3.78 14.21
CA ASP A 41 -4.72 2.85 14.90
C ASP A 41 -3.37 2.75 14.17
N LEU A 42 -3.37 2.77 12.84
CA LEU A 42 -2.15 2.82 12.04
C LEU A 42 -1.35 4.12 12.26
N GLU A 43 -2.05 5.25 12.43
CA GLU A 43 -1.42 6.54 12.71
C GLU A 43 -0.61 6.56 14.02
N LYS A 44 -0.87 5.63 14.93
CA LYS A 44 -0.05 5.44 16.14
C LYS A 44 1.33 4.85 15.83
N ILE A 45 1.49 4.25 14.65
CA ILE A 45 2.76 3.67 14.19
C ILE A 45 3.54 4.69 13.37
N ALA A 46 2.91 5.27 12.34
CA ALA A 46 3.50 6.26 11.44
C ALA A 46 2.38 7.03 10.72
N PRO A 47 2.68 8.19 10.10
CA PRO A 47 1.69 8.89 9.26
C PRO A 47 1.12 7.98 8.18
N VAL A 48 -0.18 8.14 7.88
CA VAL A 48 -0.91 7.27 6.95
C VAL A 48 -1.45 8.07 5.78
N THR A 49 -1.28 7.55 4.57
CA THR A 49 -2.00 7.97 3.38
C THR A 49 -2.83 6.78 2.90
N ALA A 50 -4.12 6.98 2.70
CA ALA A 50 -5.04 5.91 2.36
C ALA A 50 -5.91 6.27 1.16
N ILE A 51 -6.26 5.27 0.38
CA ILE A 51 -7.29 5.34 -0.65
C ILE A 51 -8.46 4.45 -0.26
N ARG A 52 -9.61 4.64 -0.91
CA ARG A 52 -10.76 3.76 -0.72
C ARG A 52 -10.74 2.59 -1.71
N GLY A 53 -11.26 1.45 -1.27
CA GLY A 53 -11.52 0.31 -2.12
C GLY A 53 -13.00 0.18 -2.46
N ASN A 54 -13.36 -0.94 -3.08
CA ASN A 54 -14.74 -1.17 -3.56
C ASN A 54 -15.75 -1.38 -2.43
N ILE A 55 -15.33 -1.75 -1.21
CA ILE A 55 -16.24 -1.88 -0.07
C ILE A 55 -16.42 -0.58 0.71
N ASP A 56 -15.57 0.41 0.51
CA ASP A 56 -15.58 1.69 1.25
C ASP A 56 -16.61 2.65 0.62
N ARG A 57 -17.89 2.23 0.59
CA ARG A 57 -18.97 2.97 -0.10
C ARG A 57 -19.72 3.91 0.80
N ASP A 58 -19.67 3.68 2.11
CA ASP A 58 -20.44 4.40 3.11
C ASP A 58 -19.55 4.89 4.25
N GLY A 59 -20.03 5.90 4.95
CA GLY A 59 -19.37 6.45 6.13
C GLY A 59 -18.08 7.18 5.81
N PRO A 60 -17.19 7.34 6.82
CA PRO A 60 -15.96 8.13 6.67
C PRO A 60 -14.99 7.57 5.63
N CYS A 61 -14.91 6.25 5.43
CA CYS A 61 -14.01 5.64 4.44
C CYS A 61 -14.41 5.98 3.01
N ALA A 62 -15.67 6.27 2.74
CA ALA A 62 -16.15 6.70 1.42
C ALA A 62 -15.61 8.06 0.99
N ARG A 63 -15.07 8.84 1.92
CA ARG A 63 -14.46 10.15 1.65
C ARG A 63 -13.00 10.08 1.25
N LEU A 64 -12.39 8.92 1.37
CA LEU A 64 -11.03 8.69 0.88
C LEU A 64 -11.00 8.78 -0.65
N PRO A 65 -9.90 9.24 -1.25
CA PRO A 65 -9.79 9.27 -2.71
C PRO A 65 -9.74 7.85 -3.29
N GLU A 66 -10.18 7.69 -4.55
CA GLU A 66 -10.08 6.41 -5.26
C GLU A 66 -8.64 6.08 -5.65
N ASN A 67 -7.86 7.10 -5.93
CA ASN A 67 -6.45 6.99 -6.26
C ASN A 67 -5.69 8.18 -5.68
N GLU A 68 -4.39 8.01 -5.52
CA GLU A 68 -3.51 9.02 -4.95
C GLU A 68 -2.11 8.88 -5.55
N VAL A 69 -1.37 9.97 -5.55
CA VAL A 69 0.06 9.95 -5.86
C VAL A 69 0.82 10.30 -4.58
N TYR A 70 1.62 9.37 -4.11
CA TYR A 70 2.49 9.60 -2.96
C TYR A 70 3.90 9.93 -3.42
N LEU A 71 4.47 11.00 -2.88
CA LEU A 71 5.84 11.43 -3.17
C LEU A 71 6.77 10.89 -2.10
N ALA A 72 7.60 9.91 -2.46
CA ALA A 72 8.69 9.44 -1.62
C ALA A 72 9.99 10.14 -1.98
N GLN A 73 10.84 10.42 -0.98
CA GLN A 73 12.17 10.96 -1.21
C GLN A 73 13.22 10.00 -0.66
N ASP A 74 14.27 9.78 -1.43
CA ASP A 74 15.41 9.00 -0.97
C ASP A 74 16.41 9.88 -0.16
N SER A 75 17.48 9.27 0.33
CA SER A 75 18.48 9.97 1.13
C SER A 75 19.26 11.05 0.35
N ALA A 76 19.21 11.00 -0.98
CA ALA A 76 19.79 12.03 -1.88
C ALA A 76 18.77 13.11 -2.26
N ALA A 77 17.60 13.14 -1.60
CA ALA A 77 16.46 14.04 -1.87
C ALA A 77 15.87 13.88 -3.28
N LYS A 78 16.12 12.75 -3.95
CA LYS A 78 15.49 12.42 -5.22
C LYS A 78 14.03 11.97 -4.96
N SER A 79 13.12 12.52 -5.75
CA SER A 79 11.68 12.24 -5.63
C SER A 79 11.28 11.02 -6.45
N HIS A 80 10.45 10.18 -5.85
CA HIS A 80 9.86 9.00 -6.48
C HIS A 80 8.34 9.11 -6.36
N TYR A 81 7.66 9.19 -7.50
CA TYR A 81 6.21 9.28 -7.55
C TYR A 81 5.62 7.88 -7.55
N ILE A 82 4.78 7.60 -6.57
CA ILE A 82 4.12 6.30 -6.37
C ILE A 82 2.63 6.48 -6.61
N TYR A 83 2.10 5.76 -7.61
CA TYR A 83 0.68 5.77 -7.91
C TYR A 83 -0.05 4.69 -7.12
N MET A 84 -1.14 5.08 -6.46
CA MET A 84 -1.95 4.20 -5.64
C MET A 84 -3.35 4.07 -6.22
N LEU A 85 -3.81 2.83 -6.44
CA LEU A 85 -5.20 2.53 -6.76
C LEU A 85 -5.56 1.18 -6.13
N HIS A 86 -6.85 0.94 -5.89
CA HIS A 86 -7.26 -0.30 -5.24
C HIS A 86 -7.25 -1.50 -6.20
N ASP A 87 -7.88 -1.35 -7.37
CA ASP A 87 -7.99 -2.41 -8.38
C ASP A 87 -7.15 -2.06 -9.61
N LEU A 88 -6.16 -2.89 -9.91
CA LEU A 88 -5.25 -2.69 -11.04
C LEU A 88 -6.01 -2.66 -12.39
N ASN A 89 -7.15 -3.35 -12.49
CA ASN A 89 -7.97 -3.33 -13.71
C ASN A 89 -8.58 -1.95 -14.00
N ALA A 90 -8.61 -1.07 -13.00
CA ALA A 90 -9.06 0.32 -13.16
C ALA A 90 -7.96 1.29 -13.62
N LEU A 91 -6.76 0.79 -13.87
CA LEU A 91 -5.65 1.61 -14.33
C LEU A 91 -5.89 2.05 -15.79
N HIS A 92 -6.06 3.37 -16.01
CA HIS A 92 -6.37 3.96 -17.32
C HIS A 92 -5.28 4.90 -17.84
N LEU A 93 -4.11 4.92 -17.18
CA LEU A 93 -2.97 5.71 -17.62
C LEU A 93 -1.78 4.81 -17.90
N ASP A 94 -0.76 5.35 -18.58
CA ASP A 94 0.52 4.67 -18.78
C ASP A 94 1.49 5.14 -17.69
N PRO A 95 1.78 4.29 -16.68
CA PRO A 95 2.64 4.69 -15.57
C PRO A 95 4.06 5.06 -15.98
N ALA A 96 4.60 4.39 -17.00
CA ALA A 96 5.95 4.69 -17.51
C ALA A 96 5.99 6.06 -18.17
N ALA A 97 5.01 6.38 -19.02
CA ALA A 97 4.88 7.69 -19.65
C ALA A 97 4.66 8.81 -18.64
N ALA A 98 3.91 8.53 -17.56
CA ALA A 98 3.66 9.45 -16.46
C ALA A 98 4.86 9.57 -15.49
N ARG A 99 5.91 8.78 -15.70
CA ARG A 99 7.14 8.73 -14.88
C ARG A 99 6.90 8.32 -13.43
N PHE A 100 5.93 7.44 -13.19
CA PHE A 100 5.76 6.82 -11.89
C PHE A 100 6.86 5.77 -11.65
N ALA A 101 7.43 5.78 -10.45
CA ALA A 101 8.41 4.78 -10.03
C ALA A 101 7.73 3.45 -9.67
N ALA A 102 6.49 3.53 -9.15
CA ALA A 102 5.72 2.36 -8.73
C ALA A 102 4.23 2.57 -8.90
N VAL A 103 3.51 1.45 -9.07
CA VAL A 103 2.06 1.34 -8.98
C VAL A 103 1.76 0.36 -7.86
N LEU A 104 1.07 0.84 -6.82
CA LEU A 104 0.64 0.02 -5.68
C LEU A 104 -0.85 -0.25 -5.76
N PHE A 105 -1.23 -1.50 -5.55
CA PHE A 105 -2.63 -1.94 -5.65
C PHE A 105 -2.95 -3.06 -4.66
N GLY A 106 -4.22 -3.34 -4.47
CA GLY A 106 -4.72 -4.39 -3.59
C GLY A 106 -5.77 -5.25 -4.28
N HIS A 107 -6.92 -5.37 -3.66
CA HIS A 107 -8.14 -6.00 -4.20
C HIS A 107 -8.10 -7.53 -4.33
N THR A 108 -7.05 -8.10 -4.91
CA THR A 108 -6.95 -9.55 -5.15
C THR A 108 -6.60 -10.34 -3.89
N HIS A 109 -6.13 -9.69 -2.83
CA HIS A 109 -5.56 -10.30 -1.62
C HIS A 109 -4.32 -11.16 -1.88
N LYS A 110 -3.78 -11.13 -3.09
CA LYS A 110 -2.64 -11.95 -3.50
C LYS A 110 -1.37 -11.11 -3.57
N PRO A 111 -0.36 -11.40 -2.73
CA PRO A 111 0.92 -10.71 -2.81
C PRO A 111 1.52 -10.83 -4.21
N THR A 112 1.92 -9.72 -4.79
CA THR A 112 2.42 -9.69 -6.18
C THR A 112 3.50 -8.62 -6.30
N THR A 113 4.60 -8.94 -6.94
CA THR A 113 5.69 -8.02 -7.23
C THR A 113 6.24 -8.31 -8.62
N TYR A 114 6.26 -7.31 -9.48
CA TYR A 114 6.92 -7.39 -10.79
C TYR A 114 7.29 -6.00 -11.30
N LYS A 115 8.16 -5.96 -12.31
CA LYS A 115 8.49 -4.73 -13.03
C LYS A 115 7.98 -4.82 -14.47
N LYS A 116 7.49 -3.68 -14.97
CA LYS A 116 7.06 -3.53 -16.36
C LYS A 116 7.47 -2.14 -16.84
N LYS A 117 8.25 -2.07 -17.92
CA LYS A 117 8.76 -0.82 -18.47
C LYS A 117 9.46 0.07 -17.43
N GLY A 118 10.19 -0.55 -16.50
CA GLY A 118 10.91 0.13 -15.44
C GLY A 118 10.05 0.56 -14.25
N VAL A 119 8.75 0.32 -14.27
CA VAL A 119 7.84 0.63 -13.16
C VAL A 119 7.64 -0.59 -12.28
N LEU A 120 7.76 -0.41 -10.97
CA LEU A 120 7.48 -1.45 -9.98
C LEU A 120 5.96 -1.57 -9.77
N TYR A 121 5.41 -2.77 -9.97
CA TYR A 121 4.01 -3.10 -9.65
C TYR A 121 4.00 -3.95 -8.38
N PHE A 122 3.29 -3.49 -7.35
CA PHE A 122 3.36 -4.10 -6.03
C PHE A 122 2.00 -4.18 -5.36
N ASN A 123 1.60 -5.40 -5.00
CA ASN A 123 0.45 -5.69 -4.14
C ASN A 123 0.96 -6.35 -2.87
N PRO A 124 0.75 -5.74 -1.68
CA PRO A 124 1.25 -6.30 -0.42
C PRO A 124 0.48 -7.54 0.04
N GLY A 125 -0.58 -7.94 -0.67
CA GLY A 125 -1.55 -8.91 -0.19
C GLY A 125 -2.53 -8.29 0.80
N SER A 126 -3.29 -9.11 1.50
CA SER A 126 -4.24 -8.67 2.53
C SER A 126 -3.68 -8.93 3.93
N CYS A 127 -3.84 -7.97 4.82
CA CYS A 127 -3.54 -8.14 6.24
C CYS A 127 -4.80 -8.22 7.12
N GLY A 128 -5.97 -8.27 6.51
CA GLY A 128 -7.26 -8.42 7.17
C GLY A 128 -7.72 -9.88 7.31
N PRO A 129 -9.01 -10.15 7.17
CA PRO A 129 -9.54 -11.50 7.22
C PRO A 129 -8.94 -12.39 6.14
N ARG A 130 -8.65 -13.64 6.49
CA ARG A 130 -8.13 -14.61 5.53
C ARG A 130 -9.18 -14.98 4.50
N ARG A 131 -8.80 -14.96 3.23
CA ARG A 131 -9.61 -15.49 2.13
C ARG A 131 -8.96 -16.73 1.53
N PHE A 132 -9.73 -17.82 1.44
CA PHE A 132 -9.22 -19.09 0.94
C PHE A 132 -7.92 -19.48 1.66
N GLU A 133 -6.92 -19.92 0.92
CA GLU A 133 -5.59 -20.27 1.43
C GLU A 133 -4.56 -19.16 1.21
N LEU A 134 -4.99 -17.93 0.86
CA LEU A 134 -4.08 -16.81 0.65
C LEU A 134 -3.37 -16.42 1.95
N PRO A 135 -2.10 -16.05 1.89
CA PRO A 135 -1.36 -15.65 3.07
C PRO A 135 -1.85 -14.31 3.64
N ILE A 136 -1.61 -14.11 4.91
CA ILE A 136 -1.81 -12.81 5.57
C ILE A 136 -0.47 -12.09 5.54
N THR A 137 -0.41 -10.96 4.85
CA THR A 137 0.85 -10.28 4.54
C THR A 137 0.72 -8.76 4.64
N VAL A 138 1.84 -8.11 4.87
CA VAL A 138 2.05 -6.69 4.64
C VAL A 138 3.23 -6.51 3.71
N GLY A 139 3.42 -5.31 3.20
CA GLY A 139 4.55 -4.95 2.35
C GLY A 139 5.46 -3.94 3.00
N LEU A 140 6.73 -3.98 2.63
CA LEU A 140 7.69 -2.91 2.88
C LEU A 140 8.23 -2.41 1.56
N LEU A 141 8.27 -1.10 1.41
CA LEU A 141 8.86 -0.42 0.28
C LEU A 141 10.02 0.42 0.79
N THR A 142 11.20 0.19 0.24
CA THR A 142 12.40 0.92 0.64
C THR A 142 12.88 1.80 -0.51
N CYS A 143 13.06 3.07 -0.20
CA CYS A 143 13.62 4.08 -1.09
C CYS A 143 15.06 4.33 -0.62
N GLY A 144 16.01 3.69 -1.28
CA GLY A 144 17.44 3.72 -0.90
C GLY A 144 18.26 4.73 -1.70
N THR A 145 19.59 4.64 -1.57
CA THR A 145 20.56 5.54 -2.21
C THR A 145 20.73 5.29 -3.70
N ASP A 146 20.39 4.09 -4.19
CA ASP A 146 20.63 3.65 -5.57
C ASP A 146 19.46 3.98 -6.51
N SER A 147 18.58 4.87 -6.10
CA SER A 147 17.44 5.41 -6.85
C SER A 147 16.32 4.41 -7.21
N ASP A 148 16.46 3.12 -6.94
CA ASP A 148 15.41 2.13 -7.16
C ASP A 148 14.61 1.86 -5.89
N LEU A 149 13.29 1.69 -6.06
CA LEU A 149 12.42 1.21 -5.01
C LEU A 149 12.56 -0.31 -4.87
N ALA A 150 12.78 -0.77 -3.65
CA ALA A 150 12.79 -2.20 -3.33
C ALA A 150 11.51 -2.56 -2.57
N ALA A 151 10.84 -3.63 -2.99
CA ALA A 151 9.62 -4.12 -2.36
C ALA A 151 9.85 -5.49 -1.72
N GLU A 152 9.29 -5.66 -0.53
CA GLU A 152 9.36 -6.91 0.23
C GLU A 152 7.98 -7.28 0.75
N ILE A 153 7.61 -8.54 0.65
CA ILE A 153 6.39 -9.11 1.25
C ILE A 153 6.75 -9.73 2.60
N ILE A 154 6.02 -9.34 3.64
CA ILE A 154 6.22 -9.85 5.00
C ILE A 154 5.00 -10.68 5.41
N PRO A 155 5.15 -12.00 5.55
CA PRO A 155 4.09 -12.83 6.12
C PRO A 155 3.86 -12.49 7.60
N LEU A 156 2.60 -12.43 8.01
CA LEU A 156 2.23 -12.16 9.41
C LEU A 156 1.90 -13.43 10.19
N CYS A 157 1.38 -14.42 9.51
CA CYS A 157 1.01 -15.71 10.11
C CYS A 157 0.75 -16.78 9.05
#